data_3d9d8f24c76404131b06f49116e25f72
#
_entry.id   3d9d8f24c76404131b06f49116e25f72
#
_cell.length_a   1.000
_cell.length_b   1.000
_cell.length_c   1.000
_cell.angle_alpha   90.00
_cell.angle_beta   90.00
_cell.angle_gamma   90.00
#
_symmetry.space_group_name_H-M   'P 1'
#
loop_
_entity.id
_entity.type
_entity.pdbx_description
1 polymer ?
#
loop_
_entity_poly.entity_id
_entity_poly.type
_entity_poly.pdbx_seq_one_letter_code
_entity_poly.pdbx_strand_id
1 'polypeptide(L)'
;MALPQIGTKAEPQIIPTNAGLRTWAVPPEGLQDNIVPNDLFYIRNHWTESPEIDINTFQLKIDGEVERTISLSFDDLKKLPQKRFQVTFECCGNSPVPDYYTKALRISSVMEQIKGHGIMGNAEWAGVSLKDVLELAGVKDSAVEVMFEGADHGPDEVADEPAEVTYERSLPIAKASHPDTLLVFEMNGVPLPPEHGYPLRVLVPGWYGMTGVK
;
A
#
# COMPACT_ATOMS: atom_id res chain seq x y z
N MET A 1 -6.55 20.15 -35.40
CA MET A 1 -6.03 18.81 -35.22
C MET A 1 -6.68 18.27 -33.95
N ALA A 2 -7.69 17.40 -34.03
CA ALA A 2 -8.36 16.87 -32.86
C ALA A 2 -7.43 15.88 -32.17
N LEU A 3 -7.27 16.01 -30.85
CA LEU A 3 -6.57 15.03 -30.04
C LEU A 3 -7.26 13.66 -30.22
N PRO A 4 -6.53 12.56 -30.32
CA PRO A 4 -7.14 11.25 -30.38
C PRO A 4 -7.98 11.07 -29.12
N GLN A 5 -9.20 10.62 -29.28
CA GLN A 5 -10.04 10.20 -28.16
C GLN A 5 -9.30 9.06 -27.46
N ILE A 6 -8.98 9.26 -26.17
CA ILE A 6 -8.42 8.22 -25.33
C ILE A 6 -9.38 7.05 -25.38
N GLY A 7 -8.85 5.92 -25.84
CA GLY A 7 -9.62 4.72 -26.12
C GLY A 7 -10.41 4.25 -24.91
N THR A 8 -11.50 3.60 -25.21
CA THR A 8 -12.33 2.85 -24.27
C THR A 8 -11.48 2.20 -23.17
N LYS A 9 -11.85 2.42 -21.91
CA LYS A 9 -11.26 1.80 -20.70
C LYS A 9 -10.82 0.37 -21.04
N ALA A 10 -9.51 0.15 -21.08
CA ALA A 10 -9.01 -1.21 -21.12
C ALA A 10 -9.42 -1.82 -19.76
N GLU A 11 -10.17 -2.91 -19.81
CA GLU A 11 -10.45 -3.66 -18.58
C GLU A 11 -9.09 -4.03 -17.95
N PRO A 12 -8.92 -3.81 -16.64
CA PRO A 12 -7.67 -4.17 -15.97
C PRO A 12 -7.38 -5.63 -16.23
N GLN A 13 -6.18 -5.93 -16.70
CA GLN A 13 -5.79 -7.32 -16.91
C GLN A 13 -5.54 -7.98 -15.56
N ILE A 14 -6.53 -8.72 -15.08
CA ILE A 14 -6.37 -9.57 -13.91
C ILE A 14 -5.40 -10.68 -14.30
N ILE A 15 -4.26 -10.72 -13.64
CA ILE A 15 -3.30 -11.81 -13.80
C ILE A 15 -3.51 -12.77 -12.62
N PRO A 16 -4.23 -13.91 -12.85
CA PRO A 16 -4.36 -14.90 -11.81
C PRO A 16 -3.00 -15.53 -11.53
N THR A 17 -2.55 -15.46 -10.29
CA THR A 17 -1.42 -16.25 -9.81
C THR A 17 -1.90 -17.62 -9.30
N ASN A 18 -1.01 -18.59 -9.18
CA ASN A 18 -1.33 -19.89 -8.59
C ASN A 18 -1.84 -19.80 -7.13
N ALA A 19 -1.62 -18.66 -6.47
CA ALA A 19 -2.08 -18.35 -5.13
C ALA A 19 -3.41 -17.55 -5.09
N GLY A 20 -4.10 -17.40 -6.21
CA GLY A 20 -5.35 -16.65 -6.27
C GLY A 20 -5.22 -15.13 -6.14
N LEU A 21 -4.01 -14.59 -6.18
CA LEU A 21 -3.76 -13.16 -6.00
C LEU A 21 -4.40 -12.31 -7.10
N ARG A 22 -5.18 -11.31 -6.69
CA ARG A 22 -5.60 -10.26 -7.59
C ARG A 22 -4.42 -9.31 -7.81
N THR A 23 -3.88 -9.31 -9.03
CA THR A 23 -2.82 -8.39 -9.41
C THR A 23 -3.14 -7.84 -10.77
N TRP A 24 -3.09 -6.52 -10.90
CA TRP A 24 -3.07 -5.89 -12.20
C TRP A 24 -2.15 -4.67 -12.25
N ALA A 25 -1.67 -4.41 -13.44
CA ALA A 25 -0.80 -3.30 -13.74
C ALA A 25 -1.59 -2.16 -14.38
N VAL A 26 -1.10 -0.94 -14.23
CA VAL A 26 -1.60 0.20 -14.99
C VAL A 26 -1.27 -0.02 -16.46
N PRO A 27 -2.24 0.03 -17.37
CA PRO A 27 -1.94 -0.04 -18.79
C PRO A 27 -1.10 1.18 -19.22
N PRO A 28 -0.22 1.05 -20.25
CA PRO A 28 0.65 2.14 -20.68
C PRO A 28 -0.09 3.45 -20.97
N GLU A 29 -1.32 3.35 -21.46
CA GLU A 29 -2.20 4.50 -21.71
C GLU A 29 -2.60 5.23 -20.41
N GLY A 30 -2.71 4.51 -19.31
CA GLY A 30 -3.03 5.08 -17.98
C GLY A 30 -1.82 5.75 -17.30
N LEU A 31 -0.61 5.56 -17.82
CA LEU A 31 0.62 6.21 -17.32
C LEU A 31 0.97 7.50 -18.06
N GLN A 32 0.13 7.95 -19.00
CA GLN A 32 0.40 9.17 -19.78
C GLN A 32 0.07 10.45 -19.00
N ASP A 33 -0.81 10.38 -18.03
CA ASP A 33 -1.19 11.49 -17.17
C ASP A 33 -0.36 11.50 -15.88
N ASN A 34 -0.18 12.69 -15.30
CA ASN A 34 0.55 12.83 -14.03
C ASN A 34 -0.13 12.09 -12.87
N ILE A 35 -1.44 11.92 -12.93
CA ILE A 35 -2.23 11.24 -11.90
C ILE A 35 -2.95 10.07 -12.55
N VAL A 36 -2.72 8.88 -12.01
CA VAL A 36 -3.41 7.66 -12.42
C VAL A 36 -4.77 7.61 -11.73
N PRO A 37 -5.88 7.49 -12.46
CA PRO A 37 -7.21 7.32 -11.88
C PRO A 37 -7.28 6.07 -10.97
N ASN A 38 -8.10 6.12 -9.92
CA ASN A 38 -8.20 5.04 -8.93
C ASN A 38 -8.61 3.70 -9.57
N ASP A 39 -9.48 3.73 -10.57
CA ASP A 39 -9.95 2.55 -11.29
C ASP A 39 -8.92 1.95 -12.27
N LEU A 40 -7.83 2.67 -12.55
CA LEU A 40 -6.71 2.22 -13.36
C LEU A 40 -5.44 1.97 -12.55
N PHE A 41 -5.42 2.38 -11.27
CA PHE A 41 -4.25 2.24 -10.43
C PHE A 41 -3.92 0.76 -10.20
N TYR A 42 -2.64 0.42 -10.18
CA TYR A 42 -2.23 -0.98 -10.03
C TYR A 42 -2.67 -1.56 -8.69
N ILE A 43 -2.98 -2.85 -8.68
CA ILE A 43 -3.27 -3.62 -7.48
C ILE A 43 -2.23 -4.72 -7.32
N ARG A 44 -1.63 -4.78 -6.14
CA ARG A 44 -0.73 -5.84 -5.73
C ARG A 44 -0.91 -6.13 -4.24
N ASN A 45 -1.81 -7.02 -3.94
CA ASN A 45 -2.08 -7.49 -2.58
C ASN A 45 -1.34 -8.81 -2.31
N HIS A 46 -1.04 -9.10 -1.06
CA HIS A 46 -0.42 -10.35 -0.67
C HIS A 46 -1.45 -11.50 -0.72
N TRP A 47 -2.66 -11.22 -0.24
CA TRP A 47 -3.80 -12.14 -0.35
C TRP A 47 -4.89 -11.58 -1.27
N THR A 48 -5.80 -12.45 -1.69
CA THR A 48 -6.83 -12.14 -2.69
C THR A 48 -7.91 -11.22 -2.16
N GLU A 49 -8.28 -11.42 -0.91
CA GLU A 49 -9.39 -10.72 -0.28
C GLU A 49 -8.87 -9.53 0.54
N SER A 50 -9.55 -8.41 0.43
CA SER A 50 -9.36 -7.29 1.34
C SER A 50 -10.38 -7.42 2.46
N PRO A 51 -9.98 -7.28 3.74
CA PRO A 51 -10.90 -7.39 4.85
C PRO A 51 -11.97 -6.28 4.80
N GLU A 52 -13.20 -6.62 5.16
CA GLU A 52 -14.26 -5.63 5.34
C GLU A 52 -14.08 -4.94 6.71
N ILE A 53 -13.85 -3.63 6.68
CA ILE A 53 -13.64 -2.83 7.90
C ILE A 53 -14.77 -1.82 8.07
N ASP A 54 -15.48 -1.93 9.19
CA ASP A 54 -16.45 -0.91 9.60
C ASP A 54 -15.73 0.31 10.20
N ILE A 55 -15.78 1.42 9.49
CA ILE A 55 -15.15 2.67 9.90
C ILE A 55 -15.67 3.20 11.24
N ASN A 56 -16.91 2.87 11.62
CA ASN A 56 -17.51 3.32 12.87
C ASN A 56 -16.89 2.61 14.09
N THR A 57 -16.35 1.41 13.89
CA THR A 57 -15.69 0.63 14.94
C THR A 57 -14.18 0.58 14.78
N PHE A 58 -13.65 1.17 13.68
CA PHE A 58 -12.22 1.20 13.42
C PHE A 58 -11.43 1.87 14.54
N GLN A 59 -10.34 1.24 14.94
CA GLN A 59 -9.40 1.76 15.93
C GLN A 59 -7.96 1.52 15.49
N LEU A 60 -7.17 2.58 15.43
CA LEU A 60 -5.72 2.49 15.29
C LEU A 60 -5.10 2.42 16.68
N LYS A 61 -4.52 1.28 17.03
CA LYS A 61 -3.81 1.08 18.29
C LYS A 61 -2.33 1.40 18.11
N ILE A 62 -1.77 2.13 19.08
CA ILE A 62 -0.34 2.39 19.19
C ILE A 62 0.12 1.94 20.56
N ASP A 63 1.06 1.00 20.63
CA ASP A 63 1.63 0.45 21.85
C ASP A 63 3.12 0.12 21.72
N GLY A 64 3.67 -0.62 22.70
CA GLY A 64 5.09 -0.99 22.74
C GLY A 64 5.95 0.07 23.45
N GLU A 65 7.05 0.49 22.84
CA GLU A 65 7.99 1.47 23.41
C GLU A 65 7.45 2.90 23.34
N VAL A 66 6.32 3.14 24.01
CA VAL A 66 5.66 4.43 24.13
C VAL A 66 5.43 4.78 25.61
N GLU A 67 5.24 6.07 25.92
CA GLU A 67 4.89 6.53 27.27
C GLU A 67 3.48 6.08 27.68
N ARG A 68 2.57 5.98 26.70
CA ARG A 68 1.21 5.51 26.88
C ARG A 68 0.68 4.81 25.66
N THR A 69 0.08 3.66 25.85
CA THR A 69 -0.73 3.02 24.80
C THR A 69 -1.95 3.87 24.51
N ILE A 70 -2.20 4.15 23.23
CA ILE A 70 -3.37 4.90 22.80
C ILE A 70 -4.13 4.11 21.72
N SER A 71 -5.40 4.43 21.60
CA SER A 71 -6.26 3.93 20.52
C SER A 71 -7.01 5.13 19.94
N LEU A 72 -6.90 5.32 18.62
CA LEU A 72 -7.48 6.44 17.90
C LEU A 72 -8.57 5.93 16.96
N SER A 73 -9.76 6.50 17.09
CA SER A 73 -10.82 6.31 16.10
C SER A 73 -10.46 7.02 14.79
N PHE A 74 -11.17 6.67 13.72
CA PHE A 74 -10.99 7.37 12.45
C PHE A 74 -11.28 8.88 12.56
N ASP A 75 -12.27 9.26 13.38
CA ASP A 75 -12.59 10.66 13.62
C ASP A 75 -11.49 11.38 14.43
N ASP A 76 -10.78 10.68 15.30
CA ASP A 76 -9.63 11.28 16.01
C ASP A 76 -8.48 11.56 15.05
N LEU A 77 -8.21 10.64 14.11
CA LEU A 77 -7.21 10.88 13.06
C LEU A 77 -7.57 12.10 12.21
N LYS A 78 -8.84 12.27 11.84
CA LYS A 78 -9.28 13.42 11.05
C LYS A 78 -9.14 14.77 11.74
N LYS A 79 -9.04 14.81 13.07
CA LYS A 79 -8.80 16.05 13.84
C LYS A 79 -7.36 16.53 13.80
N LEU A 80 -6.42 15.65 13.41
CA LEU A 80 -5.01 15.99 13.30
C LEU A 80 -4.74 16.84 12.06
N PRO A 81 -3.62 17.58 12.00
CA PRO A 81 -3.24 18.34 10.82
C PRO A 81 -3.13 17.44 9.60
N GLN A 82 -3.92 17.72 8.58
CA GLN A 82 -3.93 16.93 7.38
C GLN A 82 -2.87 17.41 6.38
N LYS A 83 -2.29 16.45 5.67
CA LYS A 83 -1.32 16.67 4.60
C LYS A 83 -1.80 16.01 3.31
N ARG A 84 -1.38 16.58 2.19
CA ARG A 84 -1.72 16.09 0.85
C ARG A 84 -0.49 16.15 -0.03
N PHE A 85 -0.11 15.02 -0.62
CA PHE A 85 1.05 14.91 -1.49
C PHE A 85 0.71 14.12 -2.75
N GLN A 86 1.33 14.51 -3.86
CA GLN A 86 1.43 13.65 -5.03
C GLN A 86 2.64 12.73 -4.84
N VAL A 87 2.43 11.44 -4.83
CA VAL A 87 3.49 10.45 -4.62
C VAL A 87 3.34 9.31 -5.62
N THR A 88 4.44 8.98 -6.27
CA THR A 88 4.56 7.75 -7.04
C THR A 88 4.68 6.59 -6.06
N PHE A 89 3.76 5.66 -6.15
CA PHE A 89 3.73 4.44 -5.36
C PHE A 89 4.08 3.28 -6.28
N GLU A 90 5.12 2.54 -5.95
CA GLU A 90 5.70 1.51 -6.81
C GLU A 90 5.87 0.19 -6.04
N CYS A 91 5.44 -0.90 -6.64
CA CYS A 91 5.72 -2.23 -6.10
C CYS A 91 7.18 -2.62 -6.35
N CYS A 92 7.82 -3.28 -5.39
CA CYS A 92 9.18 -3.82 -5.56
C CYS A 92 9.27 -4.83 -6.73
N GLY A 93 8.14 -5.41 -7.15
CA GLY A 93 8.05 -6.26 -8.33
C GLY A 93 7.97 -5.53 -9.66
N ASN A 94 7.98 -4.19 -9.67
CA ASN A 94 7.97 -3.38 -10.88
C ASN A 94 9.38 -3.30 -11.51
N SER A 95 10.06 -4.41 -11.63
CA SER A 95 11.37 -4.48 -12.27
C SER A 95 11.34 -5.48 -13.40
N PRO A 96 11.84 -5.14 -14.60
CA PRO A 96 12.05 -6.13 -15.62
C PRO A 96 13.08 -7.13 -15.11
N VAL A 97 12.61 -8.30 -14.70
CA VAL A 97 13.52 -9.40 -14.40
C VAL A 97 14.06 -9.89 -15.74
N PRO A 98 15.36 -9.79 -16.01
CA PRO A 98 15.92 -10.27 -17.27
C PRO A 98 15.52 -11.72 -17.50
N ASP A 99 15.20 -12.07 -18.75
CA ASP A 99 14.73 -13.41 -19.16
C ASP A 99 15.59 -14.56 -18.63
N TYR A 100 16.91 -14.33 -18.45
CA TYR A 100 17.78 -15.35 -17.93
C TYR A 100 17.53 -15.69 -16.44
N TYR A 101 17.07 -14.71 -15.64
CA TYR A 101 16.68 -14.96 -14.24
C TYR A 101 15.37 -15.71 -14.14
N THR A 102 14.39 -15.37 -14.99
CA THR A 102 13.11 -16.10 -15.00
C THR A 102 13.31 -17.56 -15.41
N LYS A 103 14.19 -17.83 -16.36
CA LYS A 103 14.56 -19.18 -16.78
C LYS A 103 15.39 -19.92 -15.72
N ALA A 104 16.39 -19.25 -15.13
CA ALA A 104 17.27 -19.85 -14.12
C ALA A 104 16.53 -20.18 -12.82
N LEU A 105 15.61 -19.33 -12.39
CA LEU A 105 14.85 -19.50 -11.15
C LEU A 105 13.54 -20.26 -11.34
N ARG A 106 13.22 -20.70 -12.57
CA ARG A 106 11.94 -21.33 -12.94
C ARG A 106 10.72 -20.52 -12.45
N ILE A 107 10.88 -19.20 -12.34
CA ILE A 107 9.78 -18.30 -12.03
C ILE A 107 8.82 -18.32 -13.21
N SER A 108 7.62 -18.80 -12.96
CA SER A 108 6.64 -19.14 -13.96
C SER A 108 6.23 -17.96 -14.84
N SER A 109 5.56 -18.30 -15.95
CA SER A 109 4.96 -17.44 -16.96
C SER A 109 4.21 -16.18 -16.49
N VAL A 110 3.88 -16.07 -15.20
CA VAL A 110 3.21 -14.91 -14.61
C VAL A 110 4.12 -13.68 -14.61
N MET A 111 5.41 -13.85 -14.25
CA MET A 111 6.38 -12.76 -14.30
C MET A 111 6.73 -12.37 -15.74
N GLU A 112 6.65 -13.32 -16.67
CA GLU A 112 6.76 -13.05 -18.12
C GLU A 112 5.61 -12.20 -18.66
N GLN A 113 4.40 -12.40 -18.14
CA GLN A 113 3.22 -11.65 -18.57
C GLN A 113 3.17 -10.23 -18.00
N ILE A 114 3.63 -10.04 -16.77
CA ILE A 114 3.73 -8.71 -16.16
C ILE A 114 4.83 -7.87 -16.81
N LYS A 115 5.86 -8.49 -17.38
CA LYS A 115 7.01 -7.88 -18.08
C LYS A 115 7.56 -6.60 -17.42
N GLY A 116 7.42 -6.49 -16.11
CA GLY A 116 7.97 -5.41 -15.32
C GLY A 116 7.42 -4.01 -15.60
N HIS A 117 6.25 -3.87 -16.19
CA HIS A 117 5.71 -2.57 -16.55
C HIS A 117 4.34 -2.34 -15.93
N GLY A 118 4.15 -1.15 -15.30
CA GLY A 118 2.86 -0.69 -14.85
C GLY A 118 2.45 -1.12 -13.44
N ILE A 119 3.36 -1.73 -12.64
CA ILE A 119 3.10 -1.95 -11.21
C ILE A 119 3.60 -0.73 -10.44
N MET A 120 3.24 0.44 -10.93
CA MET A 120 3.50 1.74 -10.34
C MET A 120 2.41 2.71 -10.77
N GLY A 121 2.22 3.76 -10.00
CA GLY A 121 1.31 4.83 -10.35
C GLY A 121 1.56 6.05 -9.48
N ASN A 122 1.31 7.23 -10.03
CA ASN A 122 1.32 8.47 -9.27
C ASN A 122 -0.11 8.84 -8.91
N ALA A 123 -0.35 9.15 -7.65
CA ALA A 123 -1.65 9.59 -7.16
C ALA A 123 -1.49 10.72 -6.15
N GLU A 124 -2.55 11.44 -5.91
CA GLU A 124 -2.65 12.38 -4.79
C GLU A 124 -3.16 11.62 -3.57
N TRP A 125 -2.38 11.66 -2.50
CA TRP A 125 -2.69 10.99 -1.24
C TRP A 125 -2.92 12.02 -0.15
N ALA A 126 -3.96 11.83 0.65
CA ALA A 126 -4.23 12.70 1.79
C ALA A 126 -4.41 11.89 3.08
N GLY A 127 -3.90 12.46 4.16
CA GLY A 127 -3.93 11.84 5.47
C GLY A 127 -3.24 12.68 6.52
N VAL A 128 -2.71 12.05 7.54
CA VAL A 128 -2.02 12.70 8.65
C VAL A 128 -0.58 12.21 8.75
N SER A 129 0.30 13.01 9.31
CA SER A 129 1.69 12.59 9.54
C SER A 129 1.72 11.46 10.57
N LEU A 130 2.44 10.37 10.26
CA LEU A 130 2.70 9.33 11.24
C LEU A 130 3.45 9.88 12.46
N LYS A 131 4.35 10.85 12.24
CA LYS A 131 5.04 11.55 13.33
C LYS A 131 4.07 12.16 14.34
N ASP A 132 3.04 12.87 13.86
CA ASP A 132 2.08 13.54 14.75
C ASP A 132 1.29 12.50 15.61
N VAL A 133 0.99 11.34 15.02
CA VAL A 133 0.34 10.23 15.71
C VAL A 133 1.27 9.59 16.76
N LEU A 134 2.54 9.37 16.42
CA LEU A 134 3.54 8.83 17.33
C LEU A 134 3.82 9.78 18.50
N GLU A 135 3.82 11.08 18.27
CA GLU A 135 3.99 12.10 19.31
C GLU A 135 2.83 12.07 20.35
N LEU A 136 1.61 11.74 19.92
CA LEU A 136 0.49 11.56 20.86
C LEU A 136 0.72 10.42 21.85
N ALA A 137 1.37 9.34 21.43
CA ALA A 137 1.69 8.20 22.27
C ALA A 137 2.93 8.45 23.15
N GLY A 138 3.83 9.34 22.71
CA GLY A 138 5.10 9.62 23.35
C GLY A 138 6.09 8.48 23.14
N VAL A 139 6.69 8.41 21.95
CA VAL A 139 7.69 7.38 21.62
C VAL A 139 8.91 7.57 22.50
N LYS A 140 9.38 6.49 23.15
CA LYS A 140 10.56 6.51 24.00
C LYS A 140 11.84 6.51 23.17
N ASP A 141 12.92 7.03 23.72
CA ASP A 141 14.26 7.04 23.10
C ASP A 141 14.81 5.64 22.83
N SER A 142 14.29 4.62 23.53
CA SER A 142 14.65 3.20 23.31
C SER A 142 14.03 2.59 22.07
N ALA A 143 13.01 3.22 21.46
CA ALA A 143 12.37 2.72 20.25
C ALA A 143 13.32 2.80 19.06
N VAL A 144 13.54 1.69 18.39
CA VAL A 144 14.44 1.59 17.23
C VAL A 144 13.69 1.54 15.90
N GLU A 145 12.45 1.00 15.93
CA GLU A 145 11.60 0.87 14.76
C GLU A 145 10.12 0.95 15.13
N VAL A 146 9.28 1.18 14.12
CA VAL A 146 7.83 1.09 14.21
C VAL A 146 7.37 -0.10 13.38
N MET A 147 6.77 -1.09 14.04
CA MET A 147 6.10 -2.21 13.39
C MET A 147 4.68 -1.81 13.04
N PHE A 148 4.26 -2.08 11.82
CA PHE A 148 2.89 -1.96 11.36
C PHE A 148 2.31 -3.36 11.20
N GLU A 149 1.16 -3.58 11.80
CA GLU A 149 0.33 -4.75 11.61
C GLU A 149 -0.91 -4.32 10.82
N GLY A 150 -1.08 -4.91 9.64
CA GLY A 150 -2.22 -4.63 8.76
C GLY A 150 -3.44 -5.47 9.11
N ALA A 151 -4.58 -5.07 8.57
CA ALA A 151 -5.79 -5.88 8.62
C ALA A 151 -5.77 -7.03 7.60
N ASP A 152 -4.95 -6.93 6.56
CA ASP A 152 -4.75 -8.02 5.60
C ASP A 152 -4.16 -9.25 6.30
N HIS A 153 -4.80 -10.39 6.13
CA HIS A 153 -4.38 -11.67 6.72
C HIS A 153 -4.68 -12.83 5.77
N GLY A 154 -4.05 -13.96 6.01
CA GLY A 154 -4.27 -15.17 5.23
C GLY A 154 -3.26 -16.27 5.57
N PRO A 155 -3.28 -17.37 4.81
CA PRO A 155 -2.42 -18.50 5.07
C PRO A 155 -0.94 -18.13 4.97
N ASP A 156 -0.13 -18.65 5.89
CA ASP A 156 1.32 -18.66 5.77
C ASP A 156 1.73 -19.74 4.76
N GLU A 157 2.26 -19.30 3.60
CA GLU A 157 2.69 -20.22 2.53
C GLU A 157 4.03 -20.91 2.82
N VAL A 158 4.72 -20.51 3.89
CA VAL A 158 6.08 -20.97 4.23
C VAL A 158 6.11 -21.84 5.48
N ALA A 159 5.07 -21.79 6.31
CA ALA A 159 4.98 -22.61 7.51
C ALA A 159 4.80 -24.09 7.17
N ASP A 160 5.47 -24.96 7.91
CA ASP A 160 5.31 -26.43 7.79
C ASP A 160 3.93 -26.91 8.22
N GLU A 161 3.27 -26.15 9.10
CA GLU A 161 1.90 -26.41 9.56
C GLU A 161 0.98 -25.26 9.14
N PRO A 162 -0.31 -25.53 8.86
CA PRO A 162 -1.25 -24.47 8.50
C PRO A 162 -1.32 -23.38 9.58
N ALA A 163 -0.96 -22.17 9.20
CA ALA A 163 -1.03 -21.01 10.07
C ALA A 163 -1.69 -19.85 9.31
N GLU A 164 -2.31 -18.94 10.03
CA GLU A 164 -2.82 -17.70 9.51
C GLU A 164 -1.97 -16.55 10.06
N VAL A 165 -1.53 -15.66 9.19
CA VAL A 165 -0.65 -14.55 9.53
C VAL A 165 -1.20 -13.23 8.99
N THR A 166 -0.85 -12.14 9.67
CA THR A 166 -1.16 -10.78 9.24
C THR A 166 -0.02 -10.20 8.38
N TYR A 167 -0.34 -9.20 7.59
CA TYR A 167 0.67 -8.49 6.82
C TYR A 167 1.38 -7.46 7.70
N GLU A 168 2.64 -7.71 8.00
CA GLU A 168 3.45 -6.88 8.88
C GLU A 168 4.68 -6.35 8.18
N ARG A 169 5.05 -5.11 8.47
CA ARG A 169 6.33 -4.49 8.04
C ARG A 169 6.76 -3.45 9.06
N SER A 170 8.06 -3.26 9.18
CA SER A 170 8.63 -2.24 10.05
C SER A 170 9.35 -1.14 9.27
N LEU A 171 9.46 0.01 9.89
CA LEU A 171 10.29 1.12 9.47
C LEU A 171 11.23 1.53 10.59
N PRO A 172 12.50 1.88 10.31
CA PRO A 172 13.34 2.54 11.28
C PRO A 172 12.66 3.78 11.84
N ILE A 173 12.82 4.03 13.14
CA ILE A 173 12.15 5.15 13.83
C ILE A 173 12.38 6.49 13.13
N ALA A 174 13.58 6.73 12.61
CA ALA A 174 13.91 7.96 11.88
C ALA A 174 13.07 8.13 10.60
N LYS A 175 12.72 7.02 9.91
CA LYS A 175 11.85 7.08 8.72
C LYS A 175 10.38 7.16 9.12
N ALA A 176 9.96 6.44 10.15
CA ALA A 176 8.60 6.52 10.67
C ALA A 176 8.26 7.94 11.16
N SER A 177 9.22 8.62 11.80
CA SER A 177 9.08 10.00 12.28
C SER A 177 9.35 11.07 11.22
N HIS A 178 9.61 10.68 9.97
CA HIS A 178 9.79 11.66 8.90
C HIS A 178 8.46 12.36 8.59
N PRO A 179 8.44 13.69 8.40
CA PRO A 179 7.20 14.45 8.22
C PRO A 179 6.38 14.06 6.97
N ASP A 180 6.99 13.36 6.01
CA ASP A 180 6.34 12.92 4.78
C ASP A 180 5.88 11.45 4.86
N THR A 181 6.19 10.74 5.95
CA THR A 181 5.59 9.43 6.20
C THR A 181 4.19 9.65 6.75
N LEU A 182 3.19 9.17 6.02
CA LEU A 182 1.79 9.45 6.31
C LEU A 182 1.00 8.18 6.66
N LEU A 183 -0.05 8.39 7.41
CA LEU A 183 -1.22 7.52 7.49
C LEU A 183 -2.29 8.15 6.60
N VAL A 184 -2.50 7.58 5.40
CA VAL A 184 -3.41 8.15 4.41
C VAL A 184 -4.75 7.45 4.43
N PHE A 185 -5.80 8.20 4.15
CA PHE A 185 -7.19 7.73 4.11
C PHE A 185 -7.94 8.24 2.87
N GLU A 186 -7.30 9.07 2.02
CA GLU A 186 -7.83 9.48 0.73
C GLU A 186 -6.80 9.24 -0.38
N MET A 187 -7.32 8.93 -1.56
CA MET A 187 -6.59 8.79 -2.81
C MET A 187 -7.33 9.52 -3.92
N ASN A 188 -6.67 10.47 -4.58
CA ASN A 188 -7.26 11.31 -5.63
C ASN A 188 -8.56 12.01 -5.20
N GLY A 189 -8.61 12.50 -3.95
CA GLY A 189 -9.73 13.29 -3.41
C GLY A 189 -10.96 12.49 -2.97
N VAL A 190 -10.88 11.16 -2.94
CA VAL A 190 -11.95 10.27 -2.43
C VAL A 190 -11.38 9.32 -1.38
N PRO A 191 -12.22 8.71 -0.52
CA PRO A 191 -11.77 7.68 0.41
C PRO A 191 -11.01 6.57 -0.33
N LEU A 192 -10.03 5.97 0.35
CA LEU A 192 -9.28 4.85 -0.24
C LEU A 192 -10.23 3.75 -0.72
N PRO A 193 -10.05 3.23 -1.95
CA PRO A 193 -10.68 1.96 -2.34
C PRO A 193 -10.21 0.81 -1.42
N PRO A 194 -11.03 -0.23 -1.21
CA PRO A 194 -10.64 -1.39 -0.37
C PRO A 194 -9.29 -2.00 -0.77
N GLU A 195 -9.07 -2.18 -2.06
CA GLU A 195 -7.83 -2.74 -2.61
C GLU A 195 -6.61 -1.87 -2.32
N HIS A 196 -6.82 -0.59 -2.11
CA HIS A 196 -5.78 0.40 -1.79
C HIS A 196 -5.67 0.70 -0.30
N GLY A 197 -6.42 0.00 0.57
CA GLY A 197 -6.23 0.03 2.01
C GLY A 197 -7.25 0.87 2.77
N TYR A 198 -8.53 0.89 2.34
CA TYR A 198 -9.60 1.47 3.15
C TYR A 198 -9.68 0.80 4.55
N PRO A 199 -9.84 1.56 5.64
CA PRO A 199 -9.97 3.01 5.71
C PRO A 199 -8.64 3.76 5.87
N LEU A 200 -7.54 3.06 6.12
CA LEU A 200 -6.24 3.65 6.45
C LEU A 200 -5.10 2.80 5.93
N ARG A 201 -4.06 3.44 5.40
CA ARG A 201 -2.81 2.78 5.05
C ARG A 201 -1.60 3.64 5.35
N VAL A 202 -0.45 2.99 5.51
CA VAL A 202 0.85 3.66 5.58
C VAL A 202 1.30 4.07 4.18
N LEU A 203 1.75 5.31 4.02
CA LEU A 203 2.42 5.80 2.81
C LEU A 203 3.83 6.27 3.17
N VAL A 204 4.82 5.70 2.50
CA VAL A 204 6.25 5.96 2.75
C VAL A 204 6.90 6.47 1.47
N PRO A 205 6.89 7.79 1.22
CA PRO A 205 7.48 8.36 0.01
C PRO A 205 8.95 7.97 -0.17
N GLY A 206 9.28 7.53 -1.41
CA GLY A 206 10.62 7.08 -1.76
C GLY A 206 10.94 5.61 -1.38
N TRP A 207 9.97 4.87 -0.80
CA TRP A 207 10.07 3.45 -0.52
C TRP A 207 9.09 2.65 -1.38
N TYR A 208 9.43 1.38 -1.60
CA TYR A 208 8.52 0.49 -2.33
C TYR A 208 7.21 0.23 -1.59
N GLY A 209 6.17 -0.03 -2.35
CA GLY A 209 4.81 -0.23 -1.87
C GLY A 209 4.62 -1.35 -0.86
N MET A 210 5.58 -2.27 -0.77
CA MET A 210 5.56 -3.32 0.26
C MET A 210 5.59 -2.77 1.70
N THR A 211 6.08 -1.55 1.91
CA THR A 211 6.06 -0.89 3.23
C THR A 211 4.72 -0.19 3.52
N GLY A 212 3.85 -0.10 2.53
CA GLY A 212 2.54 0.50 2.64
C GLY A 212 1.51 -0.47 3.23
N VAL A 213 1.68 -0.84 4.50
CA VAL A 213 0.77 -1.71 5.25
C VAL A 213 -0.63 -1.08 5.31
N LYS A 214 -1.68 -1.92 5.21
CA LYS A 214 -3.07 -1.49 5.16
C LYS A 214 -3.99 -2.42 5.95
#